data_f33c6d03dc35795ecadb68b0b7e2b047
#
_entry.id   f33c6d03dc35795ecadb68b0b7e2b047
#
_cell.length_a   1.000
_cell.length_b   1.000
_cell.length_c   1.000
_cell.angle_alpha   90.00
_cell.angle_beta   90.00
_cell.angle_gamma   90.00
#
_symmetry.space_group_name_H-M   'P 1'
#
loop_
_entity.id
_entity.type
_entity.pdbx_description
1 polymer ?
#
loop_
_entity_poly.entity_id
_entity_poly.type
_entity_poly.pdbx_seq_one_letter_code
_entity_poly.pdbx_strand_id
1 'polypeptide(L)'
;MTIPPCPSGRATDATVVIYSGGMDSYTVLHRALREGCTVHALSFDYGQRHRRELAMATHVCQALGVPHQVVDIRAIHGLIDNSALTDADREMPEGDYGEANLTATVVPNRNMILLSLAIANAVNIGAGRVDYGAHGGDHVRYPDCRPEFVEAMNAVAGIANFEPVHLHAPYLQSTKAEILAEGLAMGLDYADTWTCYRGGELACGHCGSCRERLAAFAANGVEDPLSYLQRACLQRPSDAATPQRPDNVATSERADPDAGGA
;
A
#
# COMPACT_ATOMS: atom_id res chain seq x y z
N MET A 1 -19.13 -10.89 10.41
CA MET A 1 -18.60 -11.84 9.41
C MET A 1 -17.65 -12.79 10.11
N THR A 2 -17.89 -14.09 10.03
CA THR A 2 -16.95 -15.10 10.57
C THR A 2 -15.78 -15.21 9.59
N ILE A 3 -14.58 -14.90 10.07
CA ILE A 3 -13.33 -15.07 9.32
C ILE A 3 -13.11 -16.57 9.17
N PRO A 4 -12.88 -17.11 7.97
CA PRO A 4 -12.63 -18.55 7.80
C PRO A 4 -11.32 -18.94 8.52
N PRO A 5 -11.23 -20.18 9.04
CA PRO A 5 -10.01 -20.65 9.70
C PRO A 5 -8.82 -20.66 8.73
N CYS A 6 -7.62 -20.57 9.29
CA CYS A 6 -6.35 -20.62 8.54
C CYS A 6 -6.31 -21.86 7.60
N PRO A 7 -6.32 -21.70 6.28
CA PRO A 7 -6.40 -22.82 5.33
C PRO A 7 -5.01 -23.40 5.03
N SER A 8 -4.24 -23.72 6.06
CA SER A 8 -3.02 -24.48 5.87
C SER A 8 -3.41 -25.98 5.79
N GLY A 9 -3.37 -26.59 4.64
CA GLY A 9 -3.58 -28.01 4.50
C GLY A 9 -2.51 -28.89 5.17
N ARG A 10 -1.78 -28.36 6.14
CA ARG A 10 -0.69 -29.00 6.91
C ARG A 10 -1.06 -29.14 8.39
N ALA A 11 -0.31 -30.00 9.07
CA ALA A 11 -0.43 -30.24 10.52
C ALA A 11 -0.07 -29.01 11.38
N THR A 12 0.45 -27.94 10.80
CA THR A 12 0.76 -26.67 11.49
C THR A 12 -0.01 -25.53 10.84
N ASP A 13 -0.82 -24.84 11.62
CA ASP A 13 -1.51 -23.60 11.21
C ASP A 13 -0.53 -22.40 11.12
N ALA A 14 0.74 -22.66 10.76
CA ALA A 14 1.77 -21.66 10.69
C ALA A 14 1.77 -20.92 9.36
N THR A 15 1.95 -19.60 9.42
CA THR A 15 2.12 -18.74 8.25
C THR A 15 3.29 -17.79 8.43
N VAL A 16 3.99 -17.48 7.32
CA VAL A 16 4.94 -16.38 7.26
C VAL A 16 4.21 -15.15 6.71
N VAL A 17 4.21 -14.06 7.45
CA VAL A 17 3.64 -12.79 6.99
C VAL A 17 4.78 -11.86 6.58
N ILE A 18 4.81 -11.42 5.31
CA ILE A 18 5.69 -10.32 4.90
C ILE A 18 5.14 -9.04 5.51
N TYR A 19 5.83 -8.56 6.54
CA TYR A 19 5.38 -7.42 7.34
C TYR A 19 6.37 -6.25 7.23
N SER A 20 6.00 -5.22 6.48
CA SER A 20 6.85 -4.04 6.26
C SER A 20 6.76 -3.00 7.37
N GLY A 21 5.73 -3.03 8.22
CA GLY A 21 5.40 -1.95 9.16
C GLY A 21 4.48 -0.90 8.56
N GLY A 22 4.08 -1.04 7.29
CA GLY A 22 3.06 -0.24 6.63
C GLY A 22 1.65 -0.71 6.95
N MET A 23 0.65 0.17 6.71
CA MET A 23 -0.74 -0.07 7.10
C MET A 23 -1.37 -1.32 6.49
N ASP A 24 -1.06 -1.64 5.22
CA ASP A 24 -1.65 -2.77 4.51
C ASP A 24 -1.14 -4.09 5.11
N SER A 25 0.18 -4.24 5.26
CA SER A 25 0.81 -5.42 5.86
C SER A 25 0.47 -5.57 7.36
N TYR A 26 0.20 -4.46 8.06
CA TYR A 26 -0.30 -4.46 9.43
C TYR A 26 -1.68 -5.11 9.52
N THR A 27 -2.58 -4.77 8.60
CA THR A 27 -3.92 -5.37 8.53
C THR A 27 -3.82 -6.86 8.18
N VAL A 28 -2.92 -7.26 7.24
CA VAL A 28 -2.65 -8.67 6.92
C VAL A 28 -2.17 -9.45 8.15
N LEU A 29 -1.23 -8.90 8.91
CA LEU A 29 -0.70 -9.51 10.13
C LEU A 29 -1.81 -9.81 11.14
N HIS A 30 -2.63 -8.81 11.43
CA HIS A 30 -3.73 -8.94 12.40
C HIS A 30 -4.84 -9.85 11.89
N ARG A 31 -5.10 -9.87 10.58
CA ARG A 31 -6.03 -10.81 9.97
C ARG A 31 -5.55 -12.26 10.17
N ALA A 32 -4.29 -12.55 9.86
CA ALA A 32 -3.72 -13.90 10.06
C ALA A 32 -3.81 -14.35 11.52
N LEU A 33 -3.53 -13.46 12.48
CA LEU A 33 -3.69 -13.74 13.91
C LEU A 33 -5.15 -14.05 14.28
N ARG A 34 -6.11 -13.31 13.71
CA ARG A 34 -7.55 -13.56 13.94
C ARG A 34 -8.07 -14.83 13.29
N GLU A 35 -7.47 -15.25 12.18
CA GLU A 35 -7.72 -16.55 11.56
C GLU A 35 -7.20 -17.71 12.41
N GLY A 36 -6.50 -17.43 13.51
CA GLY A 36 -5.94 -18.44 14.41
C GLY A 36 -4.60 -19.02 13.93
N CYS A 37 -3.94 -18.36 12.98
CA CYS A 37 -2.65 -18.82 12.50
C CYS A 37 -1.54 -18.57 13.53
N THR A 38 -0.57 -19.49 13.62
CA THR A 38 0.73 -19.24 14.24
C THR A 38 1.57 -18.39 13.29
N VAL A 39 1.66 -17.09 13.57
CA VAL A 39 2.27 -16.11 12.68
C VAL A 39 3.76 -15.98 12.97
N HIS A 40 4.58 -16.00 11.91
CA HIS A 40 5.99 -15.58 11.89
C HIS A 40 6.12 -14.37 10.96
N ALA A 41 6.47 -13.22 11.50
CA ALA A 41 6.61 -12.00 10.73
C ALA A 41 8.02 -11.89 10.11
N LEU A 42 8.08 -11.49 8.83
CA LEU A 42 9.33 -11.33 8.09
C LEU A 42 9.37 -9.94 7.46
N SER A 43 10.37 -9.15 7.84
CA SER A 43 10.66 -7.83 7.25
C SER A 43 11.98 -7.88 6.49
N PHE A 44 12.15 -6.95 5.52
CA PHE A 44 13.34 -6.90 4.68
C PHE A 44 13.99 -5.52 4.72
N ASP A 45 15.28 -5.48 5.01
CA ASP A 45 16.13 -4.30 4.80
C ASP A 45 16.87 -4.47 3.46
N TYR A 46 16.38 -3.79 2.40
CA TYR A 46 17.00 -3.75 1.07
C TYR A 46 17.67 -2.41 0.77
N GLY A 47 17.86 -1.58 1.81
CA GLY A 47 18.45 -0.24 1.68
C GLY A 47 17.40 0.84 1.37
N GLN A 48 16.12 0.61 1.66
CA GLN A 48 15.05 1.60 1.48
C GLN A 48 15.26 2.83 2.36
N ARG A 49 14.89 4.00 1.84
CA ARG A 49 15.00 5.29 2.55
C ARG A 49 14.14 5.35 3.81
N HIS A 50 12.97 4.74 3.78
CA HIS A 50 11.95 4.76 4.84
C HIS A 50 12.15 3.63 5.89
N ARG A 51 13.38 3.42 6.32
CA ARG A 51 13.74 2.37 7.31
C ARG A 51 13.00 2.48 8.64
N ARG A 52 12.33 3.61 8.91
CA ARG A 52 11.48 3.78 10.09
C ARG A 52 10.38 2.72 10.16
N GLU A 53 9.87 2.25 9.02
CA GLU A 53 8.87 1.18 8.98
C GLU A 53 9.37 -0.11 9.66
N LEU A 54 10.67 -0.44 9.54
CA LEU A 54 11.25 -1.64 10.17
C LEU A 54 11.25 -1.54 11.71
N ALA A 55 11.49 -0.34 12.24
CA ALA A 55 11.41 -0.10 13.69
C ALA A 55 9.97 -0.24 14.18
N MET A 56 8.98 0.26 13.43
CA MET A 56 7.56 0.09 13.73
C MET A 56 7.17 -1.39 13.67
N ALA A 57 7.61 -2.12 12.64
CA ALA A 57 7.37 -3.55 12.51
C ALA A 57 7.90 -4.33 13.72
N THR A 58 9.12 -4.01 14.15
CA THR A 58 9.73 -4.65 15.31
C THR A 58 8.96 -4.36 16.59
N HIS A 59 8.57 -3.10 16.80
CA HIS A 59 7.79 -2.67 17.96
C HIS A 59 6.44 -3.42 18.05
N VAL A 60 5.70 -3.44 16.96
CA VAL A 60 4.39 -4.11 16.89
C VAL A 60 4.53 -5.62 17.14
N CYS A 61 5.47 -6.29 16.48
CA CYS A 61 5.67 -7.72 16.68
C CYS A 61 6.05 -8.06 18.13
N GLN A 62 6.88 -7.23 18.78
CA GLN A 62 7.21 -7.38 20.20
C GLN A 62 5.96 -7.22 21.09
N ALA A 63 5.15 -6.21 20.84
CA ALA A 63 3.92 -5.97 21.59
C ALA A 63 2.90 -7.11 21.45
N LEU A 64 2.84 -7.74 20.27
CA LEU A 64 1.94 -8.87 19.97
C LEU A 64 2.51 -10.24 20.39
N GLY A 65 3.78 -10.32 20.78
CA GLY A 65 4.47 -11.59 21.03
C GLY A 65 4.65 -12.44 19.77
N VAL A 66 4.68 -11.81 18.59
CA VAL A 66 4.87 -12.48 17.29
C VAL A 66 6.36 -12.62 17.00
N PRO A 67 6.89 -13.84 16.73
CA PRO A 67 8.24 -14.02 16.23
C PRO A 67 8.49 -13.17 14.99
N HIS A 68 9.53 -12.34 15.03
CA HIS A 68 9.84 -11.39 13.95
C HIS A 68 11.32 -11.47 13.58
N GLN A 69 11.58 -11.53 12.29
CA GLN A 69 12.93 -11.47 11.73
C GLN A 69 13.03 -10.34 10.70
N VAL A 70 14.06 -9.50 10.84
CA VAL A 70 14.46 -8.53 9.80
C VAL A 70 15.60 -9.16 9.00
N VAL A 71 15.37 -9.41 7.72
CA VAL A 71 16.35 -10.00 6.81
C VAL A 71 17.10 -8.86 6.12
N ASP A 72 18.41 -8.81 6.32
CA ASP A 72 19.29 -7.86 5.64
C ASP A 72 19.65 -8.38 4.25
N ILE A 73 19.10 -7.75 3.22
CA ILE A 73 19.40 -8.04 1.80
C ILE A 73 20.06 -6.86 1.10
N ARG A 74 20.69 -5.93 1.85
CA ARG A 74 21.40 -4.78 1.28
C ARG A 74 22.55 -5.19 0.36
N ALA A 75 23.05 -6.41 0.47
CA ALA A 75 24.07 -6.95 -0.43
C ALA A 75 23.63 -6.93 -1.92
N ILE A 76 22.31 -6.99 -2.19
CA ILE A 76 21.80 -6.90 -3.57
C ILE A 76 21.40 -5.47 -3.98
N HIS A 77 21.64 -4.47 -3.13
CA HIS A 77 21.22 -3.07 -3.36
C HIS A 77 21.64 -2.57 -4.75
N GLY A 78 22.89 -2.76 -5.15
CA GLY A 78 23.39 -2.34 -6.46
C GLY A 78 22.74 -3.03 -7.68
N LEU A 79 21.88 -4.05 -7.46
CA LEU A 79 21.09 -4.68 -8.52
C LEU A 79 19.67 -4.07 -8.64
N ILE A 80 19.22 -3.32 -7.62
CA ILE A 80 17.84 -2.81 -7.49
C ILE A 80 17.81 -1.32 -7.10
N ASP A 81 18.90 -0.58 -7.26
CA ASP A 81 19.04 0.82 -6.84
C ASP A 81 18.43 1.84 -7.82
N ASN A 82 17.88 1.39 -8.94
CA ASN A 82 17.25 2.26 -9.94
C ASN A 82 15.85 2.78 -9.52
N SER A 83 15.69 3.18 -8.27
CA SER A 83 14.41 3.67 -7.73
C SER A 83 14.63 4.81 -6.73
N ALA A 84 13.71 5.78 -6.70
CA ALA A 84 13.72 6.83 -5.67
C ALA A 84 13.50 6.28 -4.25
N LEU A 85 13.05 5.05 -4.09
CA LEU A 85 12.92 4.38 -2.80
C LEU A 85 14.24 3.83 -2.27
N THR A 86 15.19 3.53 -3.14
CA THR A 86 16.49 2.92 -2.80
C THR A 86 17.67 3.87 -3.02
N ASP A 87 17.59 4.76 -4.00
CA ASP A 87 18.63 5.73 -4.32
C ASP A 87 18.35 7.07 -3.61
N ALA A 88 19.23 7.45 -2.66
CA ALA A 88 19.09 8.69 -1.89
C ALA A 88 19.28 9.97 -2.73
N ASP A 89 20.02 9.87 -3.84
CA ASP A 89 20.31 11.01 -4.73
C ASP A 89 19.16 11.31 -5.69
N ARG A 90 18.20 10.38 -5.83
CA ARG A 90 17.00 10.61 -6.61
C ARG A 90 15.95 11.38 -5.83
N GLU A 91 15.36 12.36 -6.49
CA GLU A 91 14.26 13.13 -5.91
C GLU A 91 13.02 12.24 -5.73
N MET A 92 12.41 12.33 -4.53
CA MET A 92 11.16 11.62 -4.25
C MET A 92 10.01 12.35 -4.93
N PRO A 93 9.28 11.70 -5.85
CA PRO A 93 8.17 12.34 -6.54
C PRO A 93 7.08 12.80 -5.58
N GLU A 94 6.48 13.94 -5.88
CA GLU A 94 5.40 14.55 -5.12
C GLU A 94 4.06 14.42 -5.85
N GLY A 95 2.97 14.52 -5.09
CA GLY A 95 1.62 14.53 -5.63
C GLY A 95 1.04 13.14 -5.86
N ASP A 96 -0.05 13.12 -6.62
CA ASP A 96 -0.72 11.87 -6.98
C ASP A 96 0.12 11.09 -7.99
N TYR A 97 -0.06 9.76 -7.97
CA TYR A 97 0.66 8.89 -8.90
C TYR A 97 0.20 9.13 -10.35
N GLY A 98 1.02 9.87 -11.11
CA GLY A 98 0.98 9.90 -12.57
C GLY A 98 2.02 8.93 -13.15
N GLU A 99 1.97 8.63 -14.47
CA GLU A 99 2.89 7.67 -15.11
C GLU A 99 4.38 7.94 -14.82
N ALA A 100 4.80 9.20 -14.85
CA ALA A 100 6.19 9.58 -14.58
C ALA A 100 6.61 9.33 -13.11
N ASN A 101 5.69 9.55 -12.16
CA ASN A 101 5.95 9.35 -10.74
C ASN A 101 5.95 7.86 -10.37
N LEU A 102 5.17 7.05 -11.06
CA LEU A 102 5.07 5.61 -10.86
C LEU A 102 6.41 4.92 -11.14
N THR A 103 6.99 5.19 -12.31
CA THR A 103 8.25 4.57 -12.75
C THR A 103 9.38 4.89 -11.78
N ALA A 104 9.40 6.09 -11.19
CA ALA A 104 10.46 6.51 -10.28
C ALA A 104 10.47 5.74 -8.94
N THR A 105 9.34 5.17 -8.51
CA THR A 105 9.22 4.45 -7.24
C THR A 105 9.20 2.93 -7.38
N VAL A 106 9.27 2.41 -8.61
CA VAL A 106 9.37 0.97 -8.84
C VAL A 106 10.77 0.48 -8.47
N VAL A 107 10.85 -0.43 -7.52
CA VAL A 107 12.07 -1.21 -7.24
C VAL A 107 12.01 -2.47 -8.09
N PRO A 108 12.95 -2.68 -9.02
CA PRO A 108 12.88 -3.80 -9.96
C PRO A 108 12.72 -5.14 -9.25
N ASN A 109 11.71 -5.90 -9.66
CA ASN A 109 11.50 -7.29 -9.23
C ASN A 109 11.37 -7.49 -7.70
N ARG A 110 11.05 -6.43 -6.96
CA ARG A 110 11.09 -6.44 -5.49
C ARG A 110 10.21 -7.54 -4.90
N ASN A 111 8.94 -7.60 -5.27
CA ASN A 111 8.02 -8.55 -4.64
C ASN A 111 8.40 -10.00 -4.99
N MET A 112 8.91 -10.29 -6.18
CA MET A 112 9.39 -11.64 -6.51
C MET A 112 10.57 -12.06 -5.63
N ILE A 113 11.54 -11.15 -5.38
CA ILE A 113 12.68 -11.41 -4.50
C ILE A 113 12.19 -11.66 -3.06
N LEU A 114 11.35 -10.77 -2.52
CA LEU A 114 10.86 -10.88 -1.16
C LEU A 114 10.00 -12.14 -0.95
N LEU A 115 9.13 -12.46 -1.89
CA LEU A 115 8.32 -13.67 -1.86
C LEU A 115 9.17 -14.94 -1.93
N SER A 116 10.20 -14.97 -2.78
CA SER A 116 11.10 -16.12 -2.87
C SER A 116 11.80 -16.40 -1.53
N LEU A 117 12.27 -15.35 -0.84
CA LEU A 117 12.87 -15.47 0.49
C LEU A 117 11.86 -15.88 1.57
N ALA A 118 10.63 -15.35 1.50
CA ALA A 118 9.56 -15.71 2.42
C ALA A 118 9.12 -17.17 2.25
N ILE A 119 9.03 -17.64 1.00
CA ILE A 119 8.74 -19.06 0.69
C ILE A 119 9.83 -19.97 1.25
N ALA A 120 11.11 -19.62 1.05
CA ALA A 120 12.22 -20.38 1.61
C ALA A 120 12.16 -20.42 3.16
N ASN A 121 11.84 -19.30 3.80
CA ASN A 121 11.64 -19.25 5.25
C ASN A 121 10.45 -20.08 5.68
N ALA A 122 9.33 -20.04 4.97
CA ALA A 122 8.15 -20.86 5.25
C ALA A 122 8.48 -22.36 5.22
N VAL A 123 9.21 -22.82 4.20
CA VAL A 123 9.70 -24.20 4.12
C VAL A 123 10.58 -24.55 5.32
N ASN A 124 11.52 -23.67 5.66
CA ASN A 124 12.49 -23.89 6.74
C ASN A 124 11.81 -24.05 8.11
N ILE A 125 10.73 -23.34 8.38
CA ILE A 125 9.98 -23.41 9.65
C ILE A 125 8.77 -24.35 9.60
N GLY A 126 8.53 -25.04 8.48
CA GLY A 126 7.40 -25.93 8.30
C GLY A 126 6.05 -25.22 8.11
N ALA A 127 6.03 -23.92 7.77
CA ALA A 127 4.80 -23.18 7.45
C ALA A 127 4.31 -23.53 6.03
N GLY A 128 3.00 -23.67 5.86
CA GLY A 128 2.37 -24.00 4.58
C GLY A 128 1.90 -22.77 3.80
N ARG A 129 1.99 -21.55 4.38
CA ARG A 129 1.43 -20.34 3.81
C ARG A 129 2.40 -19.15 3.94
N VAL A 130 2.36 -18.26 2.95
CA VAL A 130 2.97 -16.94 3.00
C VAL A 130 1.89 -15.91 2.72
N ASP A 131 1.69 -14.96 3.65
CA ASP A 131 0.76 -13.86 3.51
C ASP A 131 1.49 -12.56 3.15
N TYR A 132 0.94 -11.77 2.24
CA TYR A 132 1.48 -10.47 1.92
C TYR A 132 0.42 -9.46 1.47
N GLY A 133 0.74 -8.17 1.55
CA GLY A 133 -0.19 -7.07 1.43
C GLY A 133 -0.35 -6.48 0.03
N ALA A 134 -0.27 -7.28 -1.05
CA ALA A 134 -0.65 -6.79 -2.37
C ALA A 134 -2.15 -6.48 -2.42
N HIS A 135 -2.50 -5.36 -3.04
CA HIS A 135 -3.89 -4.91 -3.10
C HIS A 135 -4.28 -4.28 -4.45
N GLY A 136 -5.58 -4.16 -4.70
CA GLY A 136 -6.14 -3.71 -5.98
C GLY A 136 -5.66 -2.32 -6.44
N GLY A 137 -5.39 -1.42 -5.50
CA GLY A 137 -4.86 -0.10 -5.80
C GLY A 137 -3.45 -0.09 -6.42
N ASP A 138 -2.69 -1.17 -6.22
CA ASP A 138 -1.32 -1.31 -6.73
C ASP A 138 -1.24 -1.89 -8.15
N HIS A 139 -2.31 -2.51 -8.66
CA HIS A 139 -2.29 -3.24 -9.95
C HIS A 139 -1.89 -2.39 -11.14
N VAL A 140 -2.33 -1.14 -11.18
CA VAL A 140 -1.99 -0.20 -12.27
C VAL A 140 -0.53 0.23 -12.19
N ARG A 141 0.05 0.22 -10.97
CA ARG A 141 1.35 0.80 -10.66
C ARG A 141 2.48 -0.21 -10.69
N TYR A 142 2.25 -1.37 -10.08
CA TYR A 142 3.29 -2.37 -9.83
C TYR A 142 2.89 -3.69 -10.50
N PRO A 143 3.57 -4.09 -11.58
CA PRO A 143 3.29 -5.35 -12.26
C PRO A 143 3.35 -6.58 -11.34
N ASP A 144 4.23 -6.52 -10.34
CA ASP A 144 4.45 -7.56 -9.34
C ASP A 144 3.45 -7.52 -8.14
N CYS A 145 2.35 -6.77 -8.30
CA CYS A 145 1.18 -6.80 -7.42
C CYS A 145 -0.09 -7.29 -8.12
N ARG A 146 -0.03 -7.57 -9.42
CA ARG A 146 -1.21 -7.95 -10.22
C ARG A 146 -1.65 -9.38 -9.96
N PRO A 147 -2.95 -9.71 -10.17
CA PRO A 147 -3.47 -11.05 -9.97
C PRO A 147 -2.69 -12.14 -10.73
N GLU A 148 -2.37 -11.90 -12.00
CA GLU A 148 -1.62 -12.84 -12.83
C GLU A 148 -0.20 -13.11 -12.30
N PHE A 149 0.45 -12.11 -11.68
CA PHE A 149 1.74 -12.30 -11.02
C PHE A 149 1.57 -13.18 -9.77
N VAL A 150 0.55 -12.90 -8.95
CA VAL A 150 0.27 -13.66 -7.72
C VAL A 150 -0.03 -15.12 -8.04
N GLU A 151 -0.84 -15.39 -9.06
CA GLU A 151 -1.17 -16.73 -9.54
C GLU A 151 0.08 -17.47 -10.02
N ALA A 152 0.92 -16.82 -10.82
CA ALA A 152 2.16 -17.42 -11.32
C ALA A 152 3.12 -17.75 -10.17
N MET A 153 3.34 -16.81 -9.24
CA MET A 153 4.19 -17.02 -8.07
C MET A 153 3.65 -18.12 -7.15
N ASN A 154 2.33 -18.18 -6.95
CA ASN A 154 1.71 -19.27 -6.18
C ASN A 154 1.91 -20.62 -6.85
N ALA A 155 1.78 -20.72 -8.16
CA ALA A 155 2.06 -21.93 -8.90
C ALA A 155 3.53 -22.36 -8.74
N VAL A 156 4.48 -21.42 -8.86
CA VAL A 156 5.92 -21.70 -8.64
C VAL A 156 6.17 -22.16 -7.20
N ALA A 157 5.60 -21.50 -6.19
CA ALA A 157 5.74 -21.86 -4.79
C ALA A 157 5.23 -23.29 -4.50
N GLY A 158 4.16 -23.69 -5.19
CA GLY A 158 3.56 -25.01 -5.07
C GLY A 158 4.40 -26.16 -5.65
N ILE A 159 5.27 -25.89 -6.63
CA ILE A 159 6.06 -26.93 -7.32
C ILE A 159 7.56 -26.86 -7.03
N ALA A 160 8.05 -25.75 -6.48
CA ALA A 160 9.48 -25.53 -6.25
C ALA A 160 10.04 -26.26 -5.02
N ASN A 161 9.16 -26.82 -4.17
CA ASN A 161 9.53 -27.45 -2.91
C ASN A 161 8.86 -28.82 -2.78
N PHE A 162 9.47 -29.72 -2.01
CA PHE A 162 8.85 -31.04 -1.72
C PHE A 162 7.50 -30.88 -1.02
N GLU A 163 7.41 -29.88 -0.16
CA GLU A 163 6.19 -29.51 0.51
C GLU A 163 5.66 -28.19 -0.08
N PRO A 164 4.45 -28.17 -0.65
CA PRO A 164 3.89 -26.96 -1.27
C PRO A 164 3.75 -25.83 -0.25
N VAL A 165 4.06 -24.60 -0.67
CA VAL A 165 3.76 -23.36 0.06
C VAL A 165 2.75 -22.59 -0.75
N HIS A 166 1.71 -22.07 -0.09
CA HIS A 166 0.66 -21.28 -0.73
C HIS A 166 0.84 -19.79 -0.46
N LEU A 167 0.81 -18.98 -1.51
CA LEU A 167 0.75 -17.55 -1.37
C LEU A 167 -0.68 -17.10 -1.10
N HIS A 168 -0.85 -16.21 -0.15
CA HIS A 168 -2.12 -15.62 0.19
C HIS A 168 -2.01 -14.10 0.20
N ALA A 169 -2.72 -13.45 -0.71
CA ALA A 169 -2.85 -12.00 -0.80
C ALA A 169 -4.33 -11.62 -0.53
N PRO A 170 -4.74 -11.48 0.74
CA PRO A 170 -6.15 -11.36 1.11
C PRO A 170 -6.83 -10.13 0.53
N TYR A 171 -6.05 -9.12 0.15
CA TYR A 171 -6.53 -7.83 -0.33
C TYR A 171 -6.31 -7.60 -1.81
N LEU A 172 -6.00 -8.65 -2.57
CA LEU A 172 -5.64 -8.55 -3.98
C LEU A 172 -6.67 -7.77 -4.83
N GLN A 173 -7.94 -7.82 -4.47
CA GLN A 173 -9.02 -7.10 -5.14
C GLN A 173 -9.53 -5.88 -4.37
N SER A 174 -8.97 -5.60 -3.19
CA SER A 174 -9.44 -4.53 -2.32
C SER A 174 -8.72 -3.21 -2.58
N THR A 175 -9.40 -2.12 -2.32
CA THR A 175 -8.81 -0.79 -2.23
C THR A 175 -8.16 -0.57 -0.86
N LYS A 176 -7.26 0.40 -0.76
CA LYS A 176 -6.66 0.79 0.53
C LYS A 176 -7.71 1.26 1.55
N ALA A 177 -8.79 1.88 1.10
CA ALA A 177 -9.89 2.28 1.97
C ALA A 177 -10.64 1.07 2.56
N GLU A 178 -10.85 0.02 1.78
CA GLU A 178 -11.47 -1.22 2.25
C GLU A 178 -10.57 -2.00 3.21
N ILE A 179 -9.25 -2.02 2.97
CA ILE A 179 -8.27 -2.60 3.91
C ILE A 179 -8.34 -1.87 5.26
N LEU A 180 -8.34 -0.54 5.22
CA LEU A 180 -8.48 0.28 6.44
C LEU A 180 -9.81 0.02 7.14
N ALA A 181 -10.93 -0.05 6.40
CA ALA A 181 -12.25 -0.33 6.96
C ALA A 181 -12.27 -1.66 7.73
N GLU A 182 -11.69 -2.72 7.14
CA GLU A 182 -11.57 -4.02 7.82
C GLU A 182 -10.72 -3.90 9.09
N GLY A 183 -9.57 -3.21 9.02
CA GLY A 183 -8.71 -3.00 10.18
C GLY A 183 -9.40 -2.21 11.30
N LEU A 184 -10.14 -1.15 10.96
CA LEU A 184 -10.94 -0.40 11.94
C LEU A 184 -12.05 -1.27 12.57
N ALA A 185 -12.72 -2.11 11.78
CA ALA A 185 -13.68 -3.08 12.28
C ALA A 185 -13.04 -4.16 13.19
N MET A 186 -11.77 -4.43 12.97
CA MET A 186 -10.95 -5.25 13.87
C MET A 186 -10.51 -4.49 15.15
N GLY A 187 -10.72 -3.19 15.26
CA GLY A 187 -10.30 -2.36 16.39
C GLY A 187 -8.80 -2.04 16.35
N LEU A 188 -8.16 -2.04 15.18
CA LEU A 188 -6.74 -1.76 15.04
C LEU A 188 -6.44 -0.26 15.17
N ASP A 189 -5.35 0.06 15.90
CA ASP A 189 -4.77 1.39 15.94
C ASP A 189 -3.64 1.48 14.92
N TYR A 190 -3.76 2.39 13.97
CA TYR A 190 -2.77 2.62 12.92
C TYR A 190 -1.67 3.63 13.30
N ALA A 191 -1.63 4.09 14.54
CA ALA A 191 -0.55 4.95 15.06
C ALA A 191 0.82 4.23 15.00
N ASP A 192 0.81 2.89 15.15
CA ASP A 192 2.01 2.06 15.11
C ASP A 192 2.39 1.60 13.70
N THR A 193 1.95 2.31 12.67
CA THR A 193 2.29 2.01 11.27
C THR A 193 3.00 3.19 10.60
N TRP A 194 3.87 2.92 9.63
CA TRP A 194 4.56 3.95 8.87
C TRP A 194 4.33 3.79 7.37
N THR A 195 4.15 4.90 6.67
CA THR A 195 3.85 4.86 5.23
C THR A 195 4.73 5.83 4.42
N CYS A 196 5.22 6.91 5.03
CA CYS A 196 5.92 7.98 4.32
C CYS A 196 7.25 7.51 3.71
N TYR A 197 7.40 7.64 2.40
CA TYR A 197 8.61 7.28 1.66
C TYR A 197 9.84 8.12 2.02
N ARG A 198 9.67 9.32 2.58
CA ARG A 198 10.79 10.19 2.95
C ARG A 198 11.51 9.76 4.23
N GLY A 199 10.88 8.91 5.04
CA GLY A 199 11.52 8.31 6.23
C GLY A 199 11.91 9.26 7.35
N GLY A 200 11.37 10.49 7.37
CA GLY A 200 11.64 11.49 8.43
C GLY A 200 10.97 11.15 9.77
N GLU A 201 11.10 12.03 10.77
CA GLU A 201 10.44 11.88 12.07
C GLU A 201 8.92 12.06 11.97
N LEU A 202 8.49 12.98 11.11
CA LEU A 202 7.09 13.20 10.78
C LEU A 202 6.82 12.80 9.34
N ALA A 203 5.62 12.33 9.05
CA ALA A 203 5.21 12.02 7.70
C ALA A 203 5.09 13.30 6.87
N CYS A 204 5.51 13.28 5.60
CA CYS A 204 5.54 14.50 4.79
C CYS A 204 4.15 15.00 4.38
N GLY A 205 3.17 14.11 4.27
CA GLY A 205 1.79 14.44 3.87
C GLY A 205 1.56 14.59 2.37
N HIS A 206 2.61 14.63 1.54
CA HIS A 206 2.49 14.96 0.12
C HIS A 206 3.12 13.95 -0.86
N CYS A 207 3.92 12.99 -0.41
CA CYS A 207 4.32 11.89 -1.28
C CYS A 207 3.11 11.00 -1.59
N GLY A 208 3.16 10.26 -2.71
CA GLY A 208 2.04 9.43 -3.17
C GLY A 208 1.48 8.51 -2.08
N SER A 209 2.36 7.84 -1.32
CA SER A 209 1.94 6.94 -0.25
C SER A 209 1.26 7.65 0.93
N CYS A 210 1.70 8.86 1.31
CA CYS A 210 1.00 9.66 2.32
C CYS A 210 -0.40 10.10 1.82
N ARG A 211 -0.51 10.50 0.55
CA ARG A 211 -1.80 10.94 -0.01
C ARG A 211 -2.80 9.79 -0.07
N GLU A 212 -2.37 8.61 -0.48
CA GLU A 212 -3.23 7.41 -0.45
C GLU A 212 -3.69 7.05 0.96
N ARG A 213 -2.79 7.10 1.93
CA ARG A 213 -3.13 6.85 3.32
C ARG A 213 -4.17 7.85 3.81
N LEU A 214 -3.93 9.14 3.62
CA LEU A 214 -4.88 10.21 4.01
C LEU A 214 -6.24 10.05 3.31
N ALA A 215 -6.24 9.70 2.02
CA ALA A 215 -7.47 9.44 1.27
C ALA A 215 -8.24 8.23 1.83
N ALA A 216 -7.54 7.16 2.22
CA ALA A 216 -8.17 5.98 2.83
C ALA A 216 -8.83 6.33 4.18
N PHE A 217 -8.15 7.10 5.04
CA PHE A 217 -8.71 7.57 6.31
C PHE A 217 -9.93 8.47 6.09
N ALA A 218 -9.83 9.43 5.16
CA ALA A 218 -10.94 10.33 4.81
C ALA A 218 -12.16 9.57 4.26
N ALA A 219 -11.95 8.55 3.41
CA ALA A 219 -13.02 7.71 2.87
C ALA A 219 -13.77 6.93 3.97
N ASN A 220 -13.09 6.63 5.08
CA ASN A 220 -13.68 5.95 6.25
C ASN A 220 -14.21 6.95 7.30
N GLY A 221 -14.16 8.26 7.06
CA GLY A 221 -14.65 9.28 7.97
C GLY A 221 -13.88 9.39 9.29
N VAL A 222 -12.64 8.90 9.34
CA VAL A 222 -11.79 8.92 10.53
C VAL A 222 -10.51 9.73 10.27
N GLU A 223 -9.93 10.25 11.34
CA GLU A 223 -8.68 11.00 11.28
C GLU A 223 -7.49 10.05 11.36
N ASP A 224 -6.47 10.27 10.50
CA ASP A 224 -5.23 9.51 10.58
C ASP A 224 -4.45 9.87 11.86
N PRO A 225 -4.09 8.88 12.69
CA PRO A 225 -3.35 9.11 13.93
C PRO A 225 -1.91 9.55 13.73
N LEU A 226 -1.33 9.44 12.51
CA LEU A 226 0.04 9.90 12.25
C LEU A 226 0.16 11.42 12.29
N SER A 227 1.31 11.89 12.79
CA SER A 227 1.69 13.30 12.72
C SER A 227 2.35 13.62 11.38
N TYR A 228 1.91 14.71 10.75
CA TYR A 228 2.38 15.18 9.45
C TYR A 228 3.09 16.52 9.55
N LEU A 229 4.15 16.73 8.73
CA LEU A 229 4.87 18.02 8.62
C LEU A 229 3.94 19.14 8.14
N GLN A 230 3.10 18.84 7.13
CA GLN A 230 1.99 19.66 6.71
C GLN A 230 0.82 18.71 6.50
N ARG A 231 -0.30 18.93 7.18
CA ARG A 231 -1.54 18.31 6.73
C ARG A 231 -1.81 18.86 5.34
N ALA A 232 -1.58 18.09 4.28
CA ALA A 232 -2.10 18.44 2.99
C ALA A 232 -3.58 18.66 3.23
N CYS A 233 -4.01 19.94 3.16
CA CYS A 233 -5.43 20.23 3.11
C CYS A 233 -5.97 19.38 1.99
N LEU A 234 -6.67 18.29 2.36
CA LEU A 234 -7.60 17.64 1.46
C LEU A 234 -8.54 18.77 1.08
N GLN A 235 -8.27 19.45 -0.04
CA GLN A 235 -9.24 20.33 -0.65
C GLN A 235 -10.47 19.43 -0.81
N ARG A 236 -11.46 19.67 0.04
CA ARG A 236 -12.82 19.25 -0.31
C ARG A 236 -12.96 19.67 -1.76
N PRO A 237 -13.50 18.82 -2.68
CA PRO A 237 -13.78 19.28 -4.01
C PRO A 237 -14.55 20.60 -3.81
N SER A 238 -13.85 21.70 -4.04
CA SER A 238 -14.42 23.03 -3.90
C SER A 238 -15.57 23.05 -4.85
N ASP A 239 -16.69 23.36 -4.31
CA ASP A 239 -17.92 23.74 -4.94
C ASP A 239 -17.77 23.87 -6.45
N ALA A 240 -18.39 22.93 -7.16
CA ALA A 240 -18.61 23.08 -8.58
C ALA A 240 -19.08 24.53 -8.80
N ALA A 241 -18.32 25.28 -9.57
CA ALA A 241 -18.61 26.65 -9.92
C ALA A 241 -20.10 26.74 -10.25
N THR A 242 -20.84 27.47 -9.44
CA THR A 242 -22.22 27.82 -9.71
C THR A 242 -22.23 28.44 -11.11
N PRO A 243 -22.98 27.89 -12.08
CA PRO A 243 -23.04 28.48 -13.40
C PRO A 243 -23.57 29.90 -13.24
N GLN A 244 -22.75 30.89 -13.56
CA GLN A 244 -23.19 32.28 -13.66
C GLN A 244 -24.32 32.32 -14.68
N ARG A 245 -25.50 32.71 -14.22
CA ARG A 245 -26.61 33.08 -15.13
C ARG A 245 -26.10 34.13 -16.10
N PRO A 246 -26.34 34.00 -17.40
CA PRO A 246 -26.07 35.10 -18.31
C PRO A 246 -27.00 36.25 -17.98
N ASP A 247 -26.38 37.41 -17.68
CA ASP A 247 -27.10 38.63 -17.46
C ASP A 247 -27.95 38.98 -18.70
N ASN A 248 -29.19 39.32 -18.44
CA ASN A 248 -30.19 39.81 -19.36
C ASN A 248 -29.60 40.89 -20.27
N VAL A 249 -29.53 40.64 -21.56
CA VAL A 249 -29.38 41.67 -22.57
C VAL A 249 -30.69 42.44 -22.64
N ALA A 250 -30.65 43.68 -22.20
CA ALA A 250 -31.72 44.62 -22.33
C ALA A 250 -32.05 44.88 -23.79
N THR A 251 -33.32 44.73 -24.09
CA THR A 251 -33.95 45.19 -25.32
C THR A 251 -33.96 46.73 -25.37
N SER A 252 -33.38 47.30 -26.40
CA SER A 252 -33.70 48.65 -26.81
C SER A 252 -33.99 48.69 -28.33
N GLU A 253 -35.23 48.85 -28.60
CA GLU A 253 -35.97 49.67 -29.58
C GLU A 253 -35.32 50.05 -30.91
N ARG A 254 -36.10 49.70 -31.87
CA ARG A 254 -36.38 50.22 -33.24
C ARG A 254 -35.89 51.63 -33.56
N ALA A 255 -35.35 51.78 -34.70
CA ALA A 255 -35.69 52.82 -35.64
C ALA A 255 -35.24 52.38 -37.05
N ASP A 256 -36.25 52.17 -37.89
CA ASP A 256 -36.23 52.38 -39.34
C ASP A 256 -36.44 53.91 -39.55
N PRO A 257 -35.99 54.59 -40.58
CA PRO A 257 -36.42 54.40 -41.91
C PRO A 257 -35.41 54.73 -43.05
N ASP A 258 -35.64 54.07 -44.15
CA ASP A 258 -35.80 54.60 -45.52
C ASP A 258 -34.71 55.48 -46.14
N ALA A 259 -34.55 55.20 -47.43
CA ALA A 259 -34.20 56.04 -48.55
C ALA A 259 -32.77 55.95 -49.17
N GLY A 260 -32.80 55.45 -50.35
CA GLY A 260 -32.28 56.15 -51.48
C GLY A 260 -31.00 55.63 -52.13
N GLY A 261 -31.17 54.95 -53.23
CA GLY A 261 -30.87 55.50 -54.52
C GLY A 261 -29.47 55.31 -55.04
N ALA A 262 -29.47 54.70 -56.14
CA ALA A 262 -28.59 54.54 -57.28
C ALA A 262 -27.85 53.23 -57.40
#